data_3cfcc8939768449683c8b82017ae121a
#
_entry.id   3cfcc8939768449683c8b82017ae121a
#
_cell.length_a   1.000
_cell.length_b   1.000
_cell.length_c   1.000
_cell.angle_alpha   90.00
_cell.angle_beta   90.00
_cell.angle_gamma   90.00
#
_symmetry.space_group_name_H-M   'P 1'
#
loop_
_entity.id
_entity.type
_entity.pdbx_description
1 polymer ?
#
loop_
_entity_poly.entity_id
_entity_poly.type
_entity_poly.pdbx_seq_one_letter_code
_entity_poly.pdbx_strand_id
1 'polypeptide(L)'
;MNPQFIVYACPTGELAKQLETYWQLSREQCGANSAHNYMPHCTLTGFFYDRPDSASYYLQALEEAYKSAQNDLSLEIEIVNLVFNSDWHGLELQAQGVKELVRNFAQIETSPTRTEEIRLKDWLHLSLAYGFAPEKRSHLKQLAQKAIDVQANVGWELRFYQRANTVWECLRTWTL
;
A
#
# COMPACT_ATOMS: atom_id res chain seq x y z
N MET A 1 16.66 16.08 -9.38
CA MET A 1 15.21 15.73 -9.43
C MET A 1 14.79 15.41 -8.01
N ASN A 2 13.70 16.01 -7.53
CA ASN A 2 13.19 15.74 -6.18
C ASN A 2 12.69 14.29 -6.08
N PRO A 3 12.95 13.59 -4.98
CA PRO A 3 12.39 12.27 -4.75
C PRO A 3 10.88 12.30 -4.59
N GLN A 4 10.25 11.17 -4.86
CA GLN A 4 8.85 10.92 -4.54
C GLN A 4 8.76 10.26 -3.17
N PHE A 5 7.78 10.68 -2.37
CA PHE A 5 7.43 10.05 -1.10
C PHE A 5 6.04 9.45 -1.18
N ILE A 6 5.81 8.40 -0.40
CA ILE A 6 4.50 7.74 -0.30
C ILE A 6 4.37 6.93 0.99
N VAL A 7 3.14 6.82 1.49
CA VAL A 7 2.79 5.99 2.64
C VAL A 7 1.94 4.81 2.19
N TYR A 8 2.38 3.61 2.55
CA TYR A 8 1.70 2.35 2.28
C TYR A 8 1.34 1.61 3.58
N ALA A 9 0.28 0.81 3.54
CA ALA A 9 0.10 -0.32 4.45
C ALA A 9 0.49 -1.60 3.70
N CYS A 10 1.41 -2.37 4.26
CA CYS A 10 1.93 -3.58 3.66
C CYS A 10 1.57 -4.80 4.51
N PRO A 11 1.01 -5.86 3.90
CA PRO A 11 0.69 -7.07 4.62
C PRO A 11 1.94 -7.84 5.02
N THR A 12 1.85 -8.57 6.14
CA THR A 12 2.86 -9.50 6.64
C THR A 12 2.21 -10.86 6.95
N GLY A 13 2.99 -11.84 7.35
CA GLY A 13 2.47 -13.15 7.73
C GLY A 13 2.07 -14.02 6.55
N GLU A 14 1.02 -14.82 6.72
CA GLU A 14 0.61 -15.84 5.73
C GLU A 14 0.07 -15.20 4.44
N LEU A 15 -0.74 -14.14 4.56
CA LEU A 15 -1.26 -13.45 3.38
C LEU A 15 -0.12 -12.88 2.50
N ALA A 16 0.93 -12.32 3.10
CA ALA A 16 2.07 -11.82 2.33
C ALA A 16 2.73 -12.91 1.49
N LYS A 17 2.91 -14.12 2.05
CA LYS A 17 3.46 -15.29 1.34
C LYS A 17 2.54 -15.75 0.20
N GLN A 18 1.22 -15.75 0.43
CA GLN A 18 0.24 -16.09 -0.61
C GLN A 18 0.27 -15.10 -1.77
N LEU A 19 0.42 -13.79 -1.48
CA LEU A 19 0.55 -12.74 -2.48
C LEU A 19 1.83 -12.90 -3.31
N GLU A 20 2.96 -13.20 -2.68
CA GLU A 20 4.22 -13.48 -3.37
C GLU A 20 4.10 -14.70 -4.30
N THR A 21 3.50 -15.79 -3.79
CA THR A 21 3.23 -17.02 -4.56
C THR A 21 2.32 -16.73 -5.76
N TYR A 22 1.22 -15.99 -5.53
CA TYR A 22 0.31 -15.58 -6.61
C TYR A 22 1.05 -14.76 -7.68
N TRP A 23 1.86 -13.80 -7.29
CA TRP A 23 2.58 -12.95 -8.26
C TRP A 23 3.63 -13.72 -9.04
N GLN A 24 4.31 -14.66 -8.42
CA GLN A 24 5.21 -15.55 -9.14
C GLN A 24 4.44 -16.37 -10.20
N LEU A 25 3.37 -17.09 -9.78
CA LEU A 25 2.56 -17.91 -10.67
C LEU A 25 1.90 -17.09 -11.79
N SER A 26 1.35 -15.92 -11.46
CA SER A 26 0.71 -15.07 -12.45
C SER A 26 1.69 -14.54 -13.48
N ARG A 27 2.91 -14.20 -13.08
CA ARG A 27 3.97 -13.78 -14.01
C ARG A 27 4.40 -14.93 -14.93
N GLU A 28 4.58 -16.13 -14.39
CA GLU A 28 4.98 -17.32 -15.15
C GLU A 28 3.92 -17.75 -16.16
N GLN A 29 2.63 -17.73 -15.77
CA GLN A 29 1.54 -18.30 -16.57
C GLN A 29 0.79 -17.28 -17.42
N CYS A 30 0.76 -16.01 -17.02
CA CYS A 30 0.01 -14.95 -17.69
C CYS A 30 0.90 -13.83 -18.24
N GLY A 31 2.17 -13.79 -17.87
CA GLY A 31 3.08 -12.68 -18.14
C GLY A 31 3.02 -11.57 -17.11
N ALA A 32 3.92 -10.60 -17.23
CA ALA A 32 3.97 -9.47 -16.33
C ALA A 32 2.75 -8.55 -16.50
N ASN A 33 2.29 -7.97 -15.40
CA ASN A 33 1.31 -6.90 -15.37
C ASN A 33 1.79 -5.77 -14.44
N SER A 34 1.04 -4.66 -14.38
CA SER A 34 1.49 -3.46 -13.66
C SER A 34 1.64 -3.66 -12.15
N ALA A 35 0.92 -4.61 -11.53
CA ALA A 35 1.05 -4.88 -10.10
C ALA A 35 2.45 -5.44 -9.73
N HIS A 36 3.10 -6.13 -10.66
CA HIS A 36 4.43 -6.70 -10.46
C HIS A 36 5.57 -5.67 -10.34
N ASN A 37 5.30 -4.39 -10.57
CA ASN A 37 6.27 -3.30 -10.43
C ASN A 37 6.44 -2.82 -8.97
N TYR A 38 5.64 -3.36 -8.06
CA TYR A 38 5.57 -2.92 -6.66
C TYR A 38 5.64 -4.11 -5.71
N MET A 39 5.94 -3.85 -4.43
CA MET A 39 5.67 -4.81 -3.34
C MET A 39 4.16 -4.89 -3.07
N PRO A 40 3.64 -5.96 -2.41
CA PRO A 40 2.26 -6.00 -1.94
C PRO A 40 1.95 -4.83 -1.00
N HIS A 41 0.97 -4.01 -1.35
CA HIS A 41 0.65 -2.81 -0.56
C HIS A 41 -0.79 -2.34 -0.77
N CYS A 42 -1.29 -1.65 0.25
CA CYS A 42 -2.42 -0.74 0.16
C CYS A 42 -1.89 0.70 0.15
N THR A 43 -2.25 1.47 -0.86
CA THR A 43 -1.85 2.87 -0.96
C THR A 43 -2.68 3.73 -0.02
N LEU A 44 -2.03 4.47 0.88
CA LEU A 44 -2.69 5.36 1.84
C LEU A 44 -2.62 6.83 1.41
N THR A 45 -1.52 7.24 0.75
CA THR A 45 -1.39 8.59 0.16
C THR A 45 -1.13 8.50 -1.34
N GLY A 46 -1.37 9.56 -2.09
CA GLY A 46 -0.76 9.71 -3.41
C GLY A 46 0.74 9.93 -3.28
N PHE A 47 1.46 9.82 -4.39
CA PHE A 47 2.84 10.31 -4.44
C PHE A 47 2.86 11.82 -4.19
N PHE A 48 3.83 12.27 -3.39
CA PHE A 48 4.15 13.67 -3.21
C PHE A 48 5.65 13.89 -3.36
N TYR A 49 6.03 15.10 -3.76
CA TYR A 49 7.39 15.44 -4.11
C TYR A 49 7.93 16.47 -3.14
N ASP A 50 9.16 16.26 -2.71
CA ASP A 50 9.87 17.24 -1.90
C ASP A 50 11.39 17.05 -2.01
N ARG A 51 12.15 17.89 -1.34
CA ARG A 51 13.61 17.80 -1.27
C ARG A 51 14.05 16.54 -0.50
N PRO A 52 15.22 15.97 -0.77
CA PRO A 52 15.71 14.78 -0.05
C PRO A 52 15.83 15.00 1.46
N ASP A 53 16.23 16.20 1.88
CA ASP A 53 16.41 16.60 3.28
C ASP A 53 15.08 16.77 4.05
N SER A 54 13.95 16.79 3.34
CA SER A 54 12.63 16.91 3.95
C SER A 54 12.11 15.61 4.58
N ALA A 55 12.72 14.45 4.32
CA ALA A 55 12.28 13.15 4.84
C ALA A 55 12.12 13.15 6.38
N SER A 56 12.97 13.90 7.11
CA SER A 56 12.90 14.00 8.56
C SER A 56 11.60 14.64 9.08
N TYR A 57 11.03 15.61 8.38
CA TYR A 57 9.75 16.23 8.74
C TYR A 57 8.61 15.21 8.63
N TYR A 58 8.59 14.44 7.56
CA TYR A 58 7.58 13.39 7.34
C TYR A 58 7.70 12.25 8.33
N LEU A 59 8.93 11.82 8.65
CA LEU A 59 9.18 10.79 9.65
C LEU A 59 8.72 11.23 11.04
N GLN A 60 8.98 12.46 11.43
CA GLN A 60 8.54 13.01 12.71
C GLN A 60 7.01 13.09 12.77
N ALA A 61 6.36 13.60 11.75
CA ALA A 61 4.91 13.73 11.67
C ALA A 61 4.22 12.36 11.67
N LEU A 62 4.74 11.36 10.92
CA LEU A 62 4.22 9.99 10.94
C LEU A 62 4.38 9.33 12.30
N GLU A 63 5.52 9.51 12.96
CA GLU A 63 5.76 9.00 14.31
C GLU A 63 4.79 9.58 15.34
N GLU A 64 4.52 10.88 15.26
CA GLU A 64 3.57 11.57 16.14
C GLU A 64 2.14 11.10 15.89
N ALA A 65 1.72 11.05 14.62
CA ALA A 65 0.40 10.56 14.23
C ALA A 65 0.18 9.10 14.63
N TYR A 66 1.20 8.26 14.46
CA TYR A 66 1.14 6.84 14.85
C TYR A 66 1.00 6.67 16.38
N LYS A 67 1.81 7.37 17.17
CA LYS A 67 1.72 7.32 18.65
C LYS A 67 0.36 7.79 19.16
N SER A 68 -0.18 8.86 18.59
CA SER A 68 -1.52 9.33 18.94
C SER A 68 -2.58 8.28 18.59
N ALA A 69 -2.51 7.72 17.38
CA ALA A 69 -3.48 6.74 16.91
C ALA A 69 -3.47 5.44 17.71
N GLN A 70 -2.31 4.96 18.17
CA GLN A 70 -2.22 3.75 19.00
C GLN A 70 -3.00 3.83 20.31
N ASN A 71 -3.17 5.04 20.87
CA ASN A 71 -3.89 5.23 22.11
C ASN A 71 -5.41 5.32 21.92
N ASP A 72 -5.85 5.86 20.77
CA ASP A 72 -7.22 6.32 20.59
C ASP A 72 -8.00 5.56 19.51
N LEU A 73 -7.32 4.81 18.64
CA LEU A 73 -7.91 4.19 17.45
C LEU A 73 -7.60 2.69 17.36
N SER A 74 -8.51 1.94 16.73
CA SER A 74 -8.18 0.62 16.20
C SER A 74 -7.46 0.80 14.87
N LEU A 75 -6.23 0.30 14.77
CA LEU A 75 -5.42 0.31 13.55
C LEU A 75 -5.59 -0.97 12.70
N GLU A 76 -6.64 -1.73 12.97
CA GLU A 76 -6.98 -2.94 12.24
C GLU A 76 -7.32 -2.63 10.78
N ILE A 77 -6.84 -3.48 9.88
CA ILE A 77 -7.19 -3.48 8.45
C ILE A 77 -7.95 -4.76 8.15
N GLU A 78 -9.22 -4.61 7.82
CA GLU A 78 -10.11 -5.70 7.46
C GLU A 78 -10.09 -5.93 5.95
N ILE A 79 -9.99 -7.21 5.54
CA ILE A 79 -10.18 -7.63 4.15
C ILE A 79 -11.68 -7.87 3.95
N VAL A 80 -12.33 -7.00 3.18
CA VAL A 80 -13.77 -7.07 2.94
C VAL A 80 -14.09 -8.08 1.84
N ASN A 81 -13.42 -7.97 0.71
CA ASN A 81 -13.69 -8.78 -0.47
C ASN A 81 -12.43 -9.03 -1.30
N LEU A 82 -12.43 -10.20 -1.98
CA LEU A 82 -11.58 -10.47 -3.13
C LEU A 82 -12.37 -10.18 -4.41
N VAL A 83 -11.96 -9.17 -5.17
CA VAL A 83 -12.71 -8.57 -6.27
C VAL A 83 -12.03 -8.82 -7.61
N PHE A 84 -12.83 -9.07 -8.66
CA PHE A 84 -12.40 -9.34 -10.02
C PHE A 84 -13.18 -8.49 -11.02
N ASN A 85 -12.69 -7.29 -11.29
CA ASN A 85 -13.23 -6.41 -12.33
C ASN A 85 -12.63 -6.72 -13.71
N SER A 86 -13.10 -6.02 -14.72
CA SER A 86 -12.64 -6.23 -16.11
C SER A 86 -11.15 -5.93 -16.32
N ASP A 87 -10.61 -5.00 -15.57
CA ASP A 87 -9.28 -4.41 -15.73
C ASP A 87 -8.45 -4.37 -14.46
N TRP A 88 -9.05 -4.80 -13.33
CA TRP A 88 -8.41 -4.81 -12.02
C TRP A 88 -8.89 -5.99 -11.17
N HIS A 89 -7.94 -6.70 -10.55
CA HIS A 89 -8.18 -7.72 -9.53
C HIS A 89 -7.48 -7.32 -8.24
N GLY A 90 -8.12 -7.51 -7.08
CA GLY A 90 -7.51 -7.16 -5.82
C GLY A 90 -8.38 -7.44 -4.59
N LEU A 91 -7.87 -7.00 -3.45
CA LEU A 91 -8.56 -7.03 -2.17
C LEU A 91 -9.12 -5.64 -1.87
N GLU A 92 -10.41 -5.56 -1.55
CA GLU A 92 -11.01 -4.38 -0.93
C GLU A 92 -10.77 -4.41 0.57
N LEU A 93 -10.38 -3.27 1.12
CA LEU A 93 -9.96 -3.14 2.51
C LEU A 93 -10.79 -2.06 3.24
N GLN A 94 -11.06 -2.30 4.52
CA GLN A 94 -11.55 -1.30 5.46
C GLN A 94 -10.55 -1.07 6.58
N ALA A 95 -10.25 0.19 6.88
CA ALA A 95 -9.24 0.57 7.88
C ALA A 95 -9.49 2.01 8.34
N GLN A 96 -10.59 2.25 9.08
CA GLN A 96 -10.97 3.60 9.47
C GLN A 96 -9.90 4.27 10.34
N GLY A 97 -9.35 3.55 11.33
CA GLY A 97 -8.30 4.11 12.19
C GLY A 97 -7.01 4.45 11.44
N VAL A 98 -6.63 3.63 10.44
CA VAL A 98 -5.47 3.92 9.59
C VAL A 98 -5.73 5.15 8.70
N LYS A 99 -6.94 5.33 8.20
CA LYS A 99 -7.33 6.55 7.46
C LYS A 99 -7.23 7.80 8.34
N GLU A 100 -7.68 7.71 9.59
CA GLU A 100 -7.56 8.83 10.55
C GLU A 100 -6.10 9.12 10.90
N LEU A 101 -5.27 8.08 11.11
CA LEU A 101 -3.84 8.23 11.34
C LEU A 101 -3.18 9.03 10.20
N VAL A 102 -3.44 8.62 8.94
CA VAL A 102 -2.84 9.27 7.77
C VAL A 102 -3.40 10.68 7.54
N ARG A 103 -4.67 10.93 7.90
CA ARG A 103 -5.25 12.26 7.89
C ARG A 103 -4.57 13.17 8.92
N ASN A 104 -4.36 12.69 10.15
CA ASN A 104 -3.63 13.41 11.18
C ASN A 104 -2.19 13.70 10.74
N PHE A 105 -1.49 12.72 10.19
CA PHE A 105 -0.17 12.92 9.59
C PHE A 105 -0.16 14.08 8.58
N ALA A 106 -1.09 14.10 7.64
CA ALA A 106 -1.15 15.16 6.63
C ALA A 106 -1.49 16.54 7.21
N GLN A 107 -2.15 16.61 8.38
CA GLN A 107 -2.47 17.86 9.08
C GLN A 107 -1.31 18.41 9.90
N ILE A 108 -0.54 17.54 10.58
CA ILE A 108 0.56 17.96 11.46
C ILE A 108 1.90 18.07 10.72
N GLU A 109 1.98 17.54 9.51
CA GLU A 109 3.18 17.63 8.68
C GLU A 109 3.51 19.10 8.31
N THR A 110 4.75 19.51 8.50
CA THR A 110 5.20 20.90 8.42
C THR A 110 6.43 21.11 7.53
N SER A 111 6.62 20.30 6.48
CA SER A 111 7.74 20.52 5.57
C SER A 111 7.67 21.92 4.95
N PRO A 112 8.72 22.75 5.10
CA PRO A 112 8.71 24.12 4.59
C PRO A 112 8.92 24.20 3.07
N THR A 113 9.26 23.09 2.44
CA THR A 113 9.64 23.05 1.01
C THR A 113 8.63 22.33 0.12
N ARG A 114 7.67 21.64 0.72
CA ARG A 114 6.58 21.01 -0.05
C ARG A 114 5.57 22.07 -0.49
N THR A 115 5.21 22.01 -1.77
CA THR A 115 4.28 22.97 -2.39
C THR A 115 2.90 22.38 -2.66
N GLU A 116 2.77 21.05 -2.65
CA GLU A 116 1.51 20.34 -2.95
C GLU A 116 0.93 19.69 -1.69
N GLU A 117 -0.39 19.61 -1.61
CA GLU A 117 -1.05 18.87 -0.54
C GLU A 117 -0.82 17.36 -0.68
N ILE A 118 -0.74 16.67 0.47
CA ILE A 118 -0.70 15.20 0.50
C ILE A 118 -2.11 14.68 0.21
N ARG A 119 -2.28 14.06 -0.95
CA ARG A 119 -3.56 13.47 -1.35
C ARG A 119 -3.79 12.16 -0.61
N LEU A 120 -4.87 12.07 0.15
CA LEU A 120 -5.28 10.88 0.87
C LEU A 120 -6.10 9.95 -0.03
N LYS A 121 -6.08 8.65 0.27
CA LYS A 121 -6.89 7.64 -0.43
C LYS A 121 -8.16 7.36 0.36
N ASP A 122 -9.31 7.48 -0.30
CA ASP A 122 -10.60 7.15 0.29
C ASP A 122 -10.94 5.67 0.11
N TRP A 123 -10.71 5.12 -1.07
CA TRP A 123 -10.90 3.71 -1.36
C TRP A 123 -9.58 2.96 -1.12
N LEU A 124 -9.60 2.11 -0.08
CA LEU A 124 -8.46 1.30 0.29
C LEU A 124 -8.54 -0.07 -0.38
N HIS A 125 -7.48 -0.44 -1.08
CA HIS A 125 -7.38 -1.71 -1.78
C HIS A 125 -5.91 -2.15 -1.91
N LEU A 126 -5.74 -3.46 -2.10
CA LEU A 126 -4.46 -4.06 -2.47
C LEU A 126 -4.62 -4.70 -3.85
N SER A 127 -3.85 -4.23 -4.82
CA SER A 127 -3.93 -4.74 -6.19
C SER A 127 -3.22 -6.07 -6.34
N LEU A 128 -3.91 -7.06 -6.91
CA LEU A 128 -3.34 -8.35 -7.33
C LEU A 128 -2.84 -8.29 -8.76
N ALA A 129 -3.66 -7.73 -9.66
CA ALA A 129 -3.34 -7.59 -11.07
C ALA A 129 -4.09 -6.41 -11.68
N TYR A 130 -3.42 -5.63 -12.52
CA TYR A 130 -4.00 -4.60 -13.39
C TYR A 130 -3.07 -4.31 -14.57
N GLY A 131 -3.61 -3.69 -15.63
CA GLY A 131 -2.86 -3.49 -16.86
C GLY A 131 -2.50 -4.80 -17.57
N PHE A 132 -3.35 -5.83 -17.42
CA PHE A 132 -3.23 -7.12 -18.09
C PHE A 132 -4.10 -7.16 -19.36
N ALA A 133 -3.73 -8.02 -20.31
CA ALA A 133 -4.52 -8.23 -21.52
C ALA A 133 -5.84 -8.95 -21.19
N PRO A 134 -6.98 -8.57 -21.83
CA PRO A 134 -8.32 -9.09 -21.49
C PRO A 134 -8.45 -10.61 -21.50
N GLU A 135 -7.73 -11.30 -22.39
CA GLU A 135 -7.72 -12.77 -22.50
C GLU A 135 -7.07 -13.45 -21.27
N LYS A 136 -6.28 -12.74 -20.49
CA LYS A 136 -5.65 -13.25 -19.26
C LYS A 136 -6.55 -13.18 -18.04
N ARG A 137 -7.65 -12.42 -18.10
CA ARG A 137 -8.55 -12.15 -16.97
C ARG A 137 -9.01 -13.42 -16.26
N SER A 138 -9.56 -14.38 -16.99
CA SER A 138 -10.12 -15.60 -16.40
C SER A 138 -9.05 -16.45 -15.72
N HIS A 139 -7.88 -16.54 -16.32
CA HIS A 139 -6.76 -17.30 -15.74
C HIS A 139 -6.20 -16.62 -14.49
N LEU A 140 -5.97 -15.29 -14.52
CA LEU A 140 -5.57 -14.52 -13.35
C LEU A 140 -6.55 -14.65 -12.19
N LYS A 141 -7.87 -14.61 -12.48
CA LYS A 141 -8.92 -14.86 -11.48
C LYS A 141 -8.81 -16.25 -10.86
N GLN A 142 -8.67 -17.30 -11.66
CA GLN A 142 -8.54 -18.68 -11.17
C GLN A 142 -7.30 -18.86 -10.29
N LEU A 143 -6.16 -18.26 -10.70
CA LEU A 143 -4.93 -18.28 -9.90
C LEU A 143 -5.12 -17.58 -8.55
N ALA A 144 -5.75 -16.42 -8.55
CA ALA A 144 -6.01 -15.67 -7.31
C ALA A 144 -6.96 -16.45 -6.38
N GLN A 145 -8.06 -16.99 -6.89
CA GLN A 145 -9.01 -17.78 -6.10
C GLN A 145 -8.37 -19.04 -5.49
N LYS A 146 -7.35 -19.60 -6.14
CA LYS A 146 -6.63 -20.77 -5.63
C LYS A 146 -5.54 -20.39 -4.62
N ALA A 147 -4.87 -19.25 -4.81
CA ALA A 147 -3.68 -18.89 -4.04
C ALA A 147 -4.00 -18.02 -2.83
N ILE A 148 -5.08 -17.21 -2.88
CA ILE A 148 -5.40 -16.22 -1.84
C ILE A 148 -6.56 -16.71 -0.98
N ASP A 149 -6.27 -16.90 0.31
CA ASP A 149 -7.25 -17.11 1.35
C ASP A 149 -7.45 -15.78 2.11
N VAL A 150 -8.61 -15.17 1.96
CA VAL A 150 -8.97 -13.90 2.63
C VAL A 150 -9.11 -14.02 4.15
N GLN A 151 -9.17 -15.26 4.67
CA GLN A 151 -9.18 -15.55 6.11
C GLN A 151 -7.79 -15.90 6.65
N ALA A 152 -6.75 -15.88 5.80
CA ALA A 152 -5.39 -16.12 6.23
C ALA A 152 -4.94 -15.11 7.29
N ASN A 153 -4.13 -15.58 8.24
CA ASN A 153 -3.55 -14.70 9.24
C ASN A 153 -2.70 -13.61 8.58
N VAL A 154 -3.00 -12.37 8.88
CA VAL A 154 -2.31 -11.20 8.33
C VAL A 154 -1.98 -10.21 9.44
N GLY A 155 -0.74 -9.77 9.48
CA GLY A 155 -0.33 -8.55 10.15
C GLY A 155 -0.17 -7.43 9.11
N TRP A 156 -0.17 -6.21 9.56
CA TRP A 156 0.02 -5.05 8.69
C TRP A 156 1.10 -4.14 9.24
N GLU A 157 1.83 -3.51 8.33
CA GLU A 157 2.84 -2.52 8.64
C GLU A 157 2.56 -1.23 7.87
N LEU A 158 2.56 -0.10 8.58
CA LEU A 158 2.66 1.21 7.95
C LEU A 158 4.10 1.40 7.49
N ARG A 159 4.31 1.70 6.22
CA ARG A 159 5.65 1.92 5.66
C ARG A 159 5.72 3.26 4.95
N PHE A 160 6.78 3.99 5.23
CA PHE A 160 7.09 5.23 4.54
C PHE A 160 8.24 5.00 3.57
N TYR A 161 7.97 5.25 2.31
CA TYR A 161 8.92 5.05 1.23
C TYR A 161 9.36 6.36 0.59
N GLN A 162 10.62 6.38 0.20
CA GLN A 162 11.19 7.32 -0.74
C GLN A 162 11.51 6.59 -2.05
N ARG A 163 11.25 7.23 -3.16
CA ARG A 163 11.64 6.76 -4.48
C ARG A 163 12.49 7.81 -5.18
N ALA A 164 13.73 7.44 -5.51
CA ALA A 164 14.63 8.24 -6.33
C ALA A 164 14.93 7.48 -7.63
N ASN A 165 14.52 8.05 -8.75
CA ASN A 165 14.54 7.39 -10.06
C ASN A 165 13.72 6.07 -10.04
N THR A 166 14.39 4.91 -10.14
CA THR A 166 13.77 3.57 -10.10
C THR A 166 14.00 2.86 -8.77
N VAL A 167 14.73 3.47 -7.84
CA VAL A 167 15.10 2.84 -6.57
C VAL A 167 14.10 3.22 -5.50
N TRP A 168 13.53 2.20 -4.85
CA TRP A 168 12.66 2.32 -3.70
C TRP A 168 13.44 2.11 -2.42
N GLU A 169 13.28 3.00 -1.46
CA GLU A 169 13.85 2.90 -0.13
C GLU A 169 12.75 3.00 0.91
N CYS A 170 12.64 1.99 1.78
CA CYS A 170 11.76 2.06 2.95
C CYS A 170 12.51 2.80 4.06
N LEU A 171 12.10 4.02 4.35
CA LEU A 171 12.74 4.88 5.34
C LEU A 171 12.37 4.47 6.76
N ARG A 172 11.14 3.97 6.96
CA ARG A 172 10.67 3.50 8.27
C ARG A 172 9.45 2.60 8.15
N THR A 173 9.29 1.73 9.15
CA THR A 173 8.19 0.80 9.32
C THR A 173 7.62 0.91 10.73
N TRP A 174 6.28 0.85 10.86
CA TRP A 174 5.54 0.75 12.11
C TRP A 174 4.57 -0.43 12.03
N THR A 175 4.41 -1.20 13.09
CA THR A 175 3.41 -2.28 13.17
C THR A 175 2.04 -1.69 13.46
N LEU A 176 1.05 -2.04 12.65
CA LEU A 176 -0.35 -1.63 12.82
C LEU A 176 -1.13 -2.62 13.70
#